data_e5d308c0f5ad3367d2edd35a705b9eaf
#
_entry.id   e5d308c0f5ad3367d2edd35a705b9eaf
#
_cell.length_a   1.000
_cell.length_b   1.000
_cell.length_c   1.000
_cell.angle_alpha   90.00
_cell.angle_beta   90.00
_cell.angle_gamma   90.00
#
_symmetry.space_group_name_H-M   'P 1'
#
loop_
_entity.id
_entity.type
_entity.pdbx_description
1 polymer ?
#
loop_
_entity_poly.entity_id
_entity_poly.type
_entity_poly.pdbx_seq_one_letter_code
_entity_poly.pdbx_strand_id
1 'polypeptide(L)'
;YWVYMMQSANGRALYTGVTDNLDRRVREHKDGGGSVFTSKYKCHKLVYYEDFGLIDQAIVREKEIKSLSRVEKERLIDTMNPERRDLFEQ
;
A
#
# COMPACT_ATOMS: atom_id res chain seq x y z
N TYR A 1 -7.71 2.39 -11.44
CA TYR A 1 -6.29 2.40 -11.00
C TYR A 1 -6.24 2.74 -9.51
N TRP A 2 -5.28 2.15 -8.81
CA TRP A 2 -5.19 2.21 -7.36
C TRP A 2 -3.79 2.59 -6.93
N VAL A 3 -3.69 3.47 -5.93
CA VAL A 3 -2.46 3.64 -5.16
C VAL A 3 -2.73 2.98 -3.81
N TYR A 4 -1.77 2.22 -3.32
CA TYR A 4 -1.98 1.43 -2.12
C TYR A 4 -0.70 1.36 -1.28
N MET A 5 -0.88 1.06 0.01
CA MET A 5 0.26 0.81 0.90
C MET A 5 0.10 -0.54 1.59
N MET A 6 1.20 -1.31 1.58
CA MET A 6 1.31 -2.58 2.28
C MET A 6 2.27 -2.41 3.45
N GLN A 7 1.97 -3.06 4.56
CA GLN A 7 2.78 -2.94 5.78
C GLN A 7 3.12 -4.32 6.33
N SER A 8 4.31 -4.44 6.94
CA SER A 8 4.70 -5.65 7.65
C SER A 8 3.90 -5.78 8.95
N ALA A 9 3.80 -7.01 9.47
CA ALA A 9 3.03 -7.28 10.69
C ALA A 9 3.54 -6.47 11.90
N ASN A 10 4.86 -6.26 11.98
CA ASN A 10 5.46 -5.48 13.06
C ASN A 10 5.37 -3.96 12.84
N GLY A 11 4.81 -3.52 11.72
CA GLY A 11 4.62 -2.10 11.41
C GLY A 11 5.87 -1.36 10.94
N ARG A 12 7.02 -2.03 10.83
CA ARG A 12 8.28 -1.35 10.51
C ARG A 12 8.47 -1.07 9.04
N ALA A 13 8.08 -1.99 8.18
CA ALA A 13 8.24 -1.85 6.74
C ALA A 13 6.93 -1.39 6.11
N LEU A 14 7.02 -0.42 5.19
CA LEU A 14 5.87 0.17 4.51
C LEU A 14 6.21 0.31 3.04
N TYR A 15 5.34 -0.21 2.17
CA TYR A 15 5.52 -0.19 0.73
C TYR A 15 4.37 0.57 0.07
N THR A 16 4.69 1.43 -0.89
CA THR A 16 3.68 2.15 -1.69
C THR A 16 3.79 1.70 -3.14
N GLY A 17 2.65 1.39 -3.75
CA GLY A 17 2.61 0.95 -5.13
C GLY A 17 1.39 1.47 -5.88
N VAL A 18 1.37 1.22 -7.18
CA VAL A 18 0.25 1.55 -8.07
C VAL A 18 -0.11 0.30 -8.86
N THR A 19 -1.40 0.10 -9.10
CA THR A 19 -1.87 -1.07 -9.85
C THR A 19 -3.18 -0.74 -10.56
N ASP A 20 -3.48 -1.50 -11.60
CA ASP A 20 -4.77 -1.47 -12.27
C ASP A 20 -5.76 -2.49 -11.67
N ASN A 21 -5.29 -3.34 -10.77
CA ASN A 21 -6.12 -4.37 -10.14
C ASN A 21 -5.65 -4.62 -8.71
N LEU A 22 -6.28 -3.94 -7.77
CA LEU A 22 -5.88 -3.97 -6.36
C LEU A 22 -5.98 -5.38 -5.78
N ASP A 23 -7.07 -6.10 -6.05
CA ASP A 23 -7.29 -7.45 -5.53
C ASP A 23 -6.18 -8.39 -5.94
N ARG A 24 -5.87 -8.43 -7.23
CA ARG A 24 -4.81 -9.29 -7.76
C ARG A 24 -3.45 -8.92 -7.16
N ARG A 25 -3.15 -7.63 -7.12
CA ARG A 25 -1.84 -7.16 -6.66
C ARG A 25 -1.61 -7.45 -5.19
N VAL A 26 -2.64 -7.24 -4.35
CA VAL A 26 -2.54 -7.56 -2.93
C VAL A 26 -2.34 -9.06 -2.73
N ARG A 27 -3.03 -9.91 -3.49
CA ARG A 27 -2.82 -11.36 -3.44
C ARG A 27 -1.39 -11.73 -3.78
N GLU A 28 -0.83 -11.11 -4.81
CA GLU A 28 0.57 -11.33 -5.19
C GLU A 28 1.53 -10.97 -4.06
N HIS A 29 1.29 -9.84 -3.37
CA HIS A 29 2.10 -9.45 -2.21
C HIS A 29 1.96 -10.45 -1.06
N LYS A 30 0.75 -10.88 -0.78
CA LYS A 30 0.51 -11.86 0.29
C LYS A 30 1.17 -13.20 0.01
N ASP A 31 1.26 -13.59 -1.26
CA ASP A 31 1.90 -14.83 -1.69
C ASP A 31 3.43 -14.72 -1.77
N GLY A 32 3.98 -13.53 -1.51
CA GLY A 32 5.42 -13.31 -1.52
C GLY A 32 6.01 -13.00 -2.88
N GLY A 33 5.18 -12.89 -3.93
CA GLY A 33 5.65 -12.64 -5.30
C GLY A 33 5.44 -11.24 -5.82
N GLY A 34 4.97 -10.32 -4.99
CA GLY A 34 4.55 -9.00 -5.45
C GLY A 34 5.69 -8.05 -5.79
N SER A 35 6.74 -8.06 -5.00
CA SER A 35 7.95 -7.27 -5.25
C SER A 35 9.07 -7.80 -4.38
N VAL A 36 10.30 -7.39 -4.72
CA VAL A 36 11.47 -7.76 -3.91
C VAL A 36 11.33 -7.19 -2.49
N PHE A 37 10.92 -5.94 -2.39
CA PHE A 37 10.77 -5.26 -1.09
C PHE A 37 9.71 -5.96 -0.22
N THR A 38 8.50 -6.15 -0.74
CA THR A 38 7.40 -6.72 0.05
C THR A 38 7.66 -8.18 0.42
N SER A 39 8.35 -8.92 -0.44
CA SER A 39 8.77 -10.28 -0.16
C SER A 39 9.80 -10.32 0.96
N LYS A 40 10.84 -9.48 0.86
CA LYS A 40 11.92 -9.44 1.84
C LYS A 40 11.44 -9.02 3.22
N TYR A 41 10.59 -7.99 3.29
CA TYR A 41 10.15 -7.42 4.56
C TYR A 41 8.76 -7.92 4.99
N LYS A 42 8.19 -8.85 4.23
CA LYS A 42 6.91 -9.49 4.54
C LYS A 42 5.78 -8.47 4.74
N CYS A 43 5.66 -7.55 3.78
CA CYS A 43 4.59 -6.55 3.78
C CYS A 43 3.32 -7.19 3.22
N HIS A 44 2.59 -7.91 4.07
CA HIS A 44 1.42 -8.70 3.65
C HIS A 44 0.09 -8.07 4.05
N LYS A 45 0.11 -6.93 4.74
CA LYS A 45 -1.10 -6.28 5.23
C LYS A 45 -1.41 -5.06 4.40
N LEU A 46 -2.59 -5.00 3.79
CA LEU A 46 -3.06 -3.82 3.06
C LEU A 46 -3.60 -2.81 4.08
N VAL A 47 -2.93 -1.67 4.21
CA VAL A 47 -3.30 -0.69 5.24
C VAL A 47 -3.91 0.59 4.69
N TYR A 48 -3.79 0.84 3.37
CA TYR A 48 -4.30 2.06 2.76
C TYR A 48 -4.49 1.89 1.27
N TYR A 49 -5.49 2.55 0.67
CA TYR A 49 -5.64 2.62 -0.78
C TYR A 49 -6.47 3.83 -1.19
N GLU A 50 -6.24 4.28 -2.43
CA GLU A 50 -7.03 5.31 -3.11
C GLU A 50 -7.27 4.85 -4.54
N ASP A 51 -8.43 5.15 -5.11
CA ASP A 51 -8.72 4.81 -6.50
C ASP A 51 -8.74 6.04 -7.39
N PHE A 52 -8.41 5.81 -8.66
CA PHE A 52 -8.31 6.88 -9.67
C PHE A 52 -8.87 6.38 -10.99
N GLY A 53 -9.54 7.28 -11.73
CA GLY A 53 -10.05 6.95 -13.07
C GLY A 53 -8.97 6.89 -14.14
N LEU A 54 -7.86 7.61 -13.94
CA LEU A 54 -6.78 7.70 -14.92
C LEU A 54 -5.46 7.25 -14.30
N ILE A 55 -4.68 6.49 -15.08
CA ILE A 55 -3.39 6.00 -14.61
C ILE A 55 -2.42 7.13 -14.29
N ASP A 56 -2.45 8.21 -15.06
CA ASP A 56 -1.56 9.35 -14.82
C ASP A 56 -1.76 9.94 -13.44
N GLN A 57 -3.02 10.05 -13.00
CA GLN A 57 -3.35 10.55 -11.66
C GLN A 57 -2.82 9.61 -10.58
N ALA A 58 -2.96 8.32 -10.79
CA ALA A 58 -2.47 7.32 -9.82
C ALA A 58 -0.96 7.37 -9.71
N ILE A 59 -0.25 7.51 -10.81
CA ILE A 59 1.22 7.57 -10.82
C ILE A 59 1.70 8.83 -10.09
N VAL A 60 1.06 9.99 -10.35
CA VAL A 60 1.40 11.24 -9.65
C VAL A 60 1.19 11.07 -8.14
N ARG A 61 0.07 10.48 -7.75
CA ARG A 61 -0.23 10.28 -6.33
C ARG A 61 0.75 9.33 -5.65
N GLU A 62 1.13 8.26 -6.34
CA GLU A 62 2.13 7.32 -5.80
C GLU A 62 3.45 8.03 -5.51
N LYS A 63 3.89 8.88 -6.43
CA LYS A 63 5.13 9.65 -6.24
C LYS A 63 5.00 10.63 -5.08
N GLU A 64 3.85 11.29 -4.95
CA GLU A 64 3.59 12.18 -3.81
C GLU A 64 3.72 11.44 -2.49
N ILE A 65 3.07 10.29 -2.39
CA ILE A 65 3.09 9.50 -1.16
C ILE A 65 4.51 9.00 -0.87
N LYS A 66 5.21 8.53 -1.89
CA LYS A 66 6.60 8.07 -1.71
C LYS A 66 7.53 9.18 -1.20
N SER A 67 7.22 10.44 -1.50
CA SER A 67 8.03 11.57 -1.06
C SER A 67 7.71 12.03 0.36
N LEU A 68 6.63 11.55 0.96
CA LEU A 68 6.26 11.90 2.33
C LEU A 68 7.23 11.28 3.33
N SER A 69 7.40 11.95 4.47
CA SER A 69 8.13 11.38 5.60
C SER A 69 7.35 10.18 6.16
N ARG A 70 8.01 9.36 6.98
CA ARG A 70 7.34 8.23 7.63
C ARG A 70 6.15 8.70 8.47
N VAL A 71 6.33 9.79 9.23
CA VAL A 71 5.26 10.33 10.07
C VAL A 71 4.07 10.76 9.21
N GLU A 72 4.33 11.42 8.09
CA GLU A 72 3.27 11.86 7.18
C GLU A 72 2.54 10.67 6.55
N LYS A 73 3.27 9.63 6.16
CA LYS A 73 2.65 8.40 5.65
C LYS A 73 1.75 7.75 6.70
N GLU A 74 2.20 7.70 7.95
CA GLU A 74 1.40 7.14 9.04
C GLU A 74 0.12 7.96 9.27
N ARG A 75 0.22 9.28 9.21
CA ARG A 75 -0.96 10.16 9.32
C ARG A 75 -1.95 9.92 8.19
N LEU A 76 -1.44 9.71 6.98
CA LEU A 76 -2.30 9.42 5.83
C LEU A 76 -3.04 8.10 6.05
N ILE A 77 -2.36 7.08 6.52
CA ILE A 77 -2.99 5.79 6.85
C ILE A 77 -4.06 5.99 7.92
N ASP A 78 -3.80 6.84 8.91
CA ASP A 78 -4.76 7.10 9.99
C ASP A 78 -6.09 7.66 9.49
N THR A 79 -6.10 8.35 8.35
CA THR A 79 -7.36 8.88 7.79
C THR A 79 -8.32 7.78 7.37
N MET A 80 -7.83 6.60 7.08
CA MET A 80 -8.64 5.46 6.62
C MET A 80 -8.61 4.30 7.61
N ASN A 81 -7.47 4.08 8.27
CA ASN A 81 -7.21 2.82 8.98
C ASN A 81 -6.33 3.05 10.21
N PRO A 82 -6.84 3.79 11.22
CA PRO A 82 -6.01 4.09 12.40
C PRO A 82 -5.59 2.85 13.18
N GLU A 83 -6.35 1.76 13.07
CA GLU A 83 -6.07 0.52 13.79
C GLU A 83 -5.12 -0.41 13.04
N ARG A 84 -4.71 -0.05 11.81
CA ARG A 84 -3.83 -0.86 10.98
C ARG A 84 -4.38 -2.26 10.74
N ARG A 85 -5.68 -2.34 10.46
CA ARG A 85 -6.29 -3.60 10.05
C ARG A 85 -5.84 -3.95 8.64
N ASP A 86 -5.85 -5.24 8.32
CA ASP A 86 -5.66 -5.67 6.94
C ASP A 86 -6.97 -5.42 6.18
N LEU A 87 -6.97 -4.39 5.34
CA LEU A 87 -8.18 -3.98 4.61
C LEU A 87 -8.59 -4.99 3.53
N PHE A 88 -7.74 -5.96 3.23
CA PHE A 88 -8.03 -7.01 2.27
C PHE A 88 -8.83 -8.16 2.91
N GLU A 89 -8.74 -8.31 4.21
CA GLU A 89 -9.45 -9.37 4.94
C GLU A 89 -10.96 -9.08 4.92
N GLN A 90 -11.75 -10.09 4.66
CA GLN A 90 -13.21 -9.98 4.63
C GLN A 90 -13.83 -10.45 5.95
#